data_f5bba9470af07756c0fe4e0a8ba169f5
#
_entry.id   f5bba9470af07756c0fe4e0a8ba169f5
#
_cell.length_a   1.000
_cell.length_b   1.000
_cell.length_c   1.000
_cell.angle_alpha   90.00
_cell.angle_beta   90.00
_cell.angle_gamma   90.00
#
_symmetry.space_group_name_H-M   'P 1'
#
loop_
_entity.id
_entity.type
_entity.pdbx_description
1 polymer ?
#
loop_
_entity_poly.entity_id
_entity_poly.type
_entity_poly.pdbx_seq_one_letter_code
_entity_poly.pdbx_strand_id
1 'polypeptide(L)'
;MENLADALEDVHRDLEQVGYSVLEEENGELEDDIEKLARLEDTNGKIRLCLMDTQRSISFIQRYVRTDKVRRRTCAEVQHDLDTLMSHTTFLFDKINFLMDAAQGFINIQQNQIIKIFSIAAVVFLPPTMIASIYGMNFEIMPELDMAYGYPMAICLMLLSGMTPYWFFKRKGWL
;
A
#
# COMPACT_ATOMS: atom_id res chain seq x y z
N MET A 1 9.63 29.74 -16.85
CA MET A 1 10.06 28.38 -17.19
C MET A 1 10.93 27.82 -16.07
N GLU A 2 11.96 28.54 -15.64
CA GLU A 2 12.86 28.16 -14.54
C GLU A 2 12.11 27.72 -13.28
N ASN A 3 11.19 28.52 -12.75
CA ASN A 3 10.39 28.18 -11.56
C ASN A 3 9.54 26.90 -11.71
N LEU A 4 9.10 26.56 -12.93
CA LEU A 4 8.34 25.31 -13.17
C LEU A 4 9.26 24.11 -13.25
N ALA A 5 10.47 24.29 -13.79
CA ALA A 5 11.50 23.27 -13.82
C ALA A 5 11.98 22.94 -12.38
N ASP A 6 12.24 23.99 -11.59
CA ASP A 6 12.64 23.85 -10.17
C ASP A 6 11.56 23.12 -9.35
N ALA A 7 10.29 23.51 -9.52
CA ALA A 7 9.17 22.83 -8.83
C ALA A 7 9.05 21.36 -9.22
N LEU A 8 9.36 21.03 -10.49
CA LEU A 8 9.33 19.66 -10.98
C LEU A 8 10.51 18.83 -10.43
N GLU A 9 11.68 19.46 -10.25
CA GLU A 9 12.85 18.85 -9.62
C GLU A 9 12.60 18.58 -8.13
N ASP A 10 11.93 19.51 -7.43
CA ASP A 10 11.51 19.30 -6.04
C ASP A 10 10.55 18.12 -5.91
N VAL A 11 9.53 18.02 -6.77
CA VAL A 11 8.62 16.86 -6.81
C VAL A 11 9.38 15.57 -7.08
N HIS A 12 10.36 15.60 -7.99
CA HIS A 12 11.17 14.42 -8.30
C HIS A 12 11.99 13.95 -7.08
N ARG A 13 12.66 14.87 -6.41
CA ARG A 13 13.47 14.59 -5.21
C ARG A 13 12.62 14.03 -4.08
N ASP A 14 11.48 14.68 -3.80
CA ASP A 14 10.57 14.23 -2.74
C ASP A 14 9.99 12.85 -3.08
N LEU A 15 9.68 12.61 -4.34
CA LEU A 15 9.21 11.30 -4.82
C LEU A 15 10.27 10.20 -4.68
N GLU A 16 11.55 10.52 -4.89
CA GLU A 16 12.63 9.57 -4.63
C GLU A 16 12.71 9.20 -3.16
N GLN A 17 12.61 10.18 -2.27
CA GLN A 17 12.64 9.96 -0.82
C GLN A 17 11.48 9.07 -0.36
N VAL A 18 10.25 9.36 -0.81
CA VAL A 18 9.08 8.53 -0.50
C VAL A 18 9.21 7.15 -1.14
N GLY A 19 9.78 7.07 -2.35
CA GLY A 19 10.02 5.81 -3.03
C GLY A 19 10.95 4.87 -2.25
N TYR A 20 11.99 5.39 -1.62
CA TYR A 20 12.85 4.61 -0.73
C TYR A 20 12.08 4.12 0.50
N SER A 21 11.31 5.01 1.16
CA SER A 21 10.50 4.64 2.34
C SER A 21 9.51 3.51 2.03
N VAL A 22 8.78 3.61 0.92
CA VAL A 22 7.78 2.61 0.50
C VAL A 22 8.44 1.26 0.15
N LEU A 23 9.59 1.27 -0.54
CA LEU A 23 10.22 0.04 -1.05
C LEU A 23 11.10 -0.67 -0.01
N GLU A 24 11.66 0.04 0.96
CA GLU A 24 12.53 -0.53 1.99
C GLU A 24 11.77 -1.01 3.24
N GLU A 25 10.45 -0.81 3.31
CA GLU A 25 9.58 -1.19 4.44
C GLU A 25 10.08 -0.70 5.81
N GLU A 26 10.89 0.36 5.86
CA GLU A 26 11.74 0.64 7.01
C GLU A 26 11.00 1.09 8.27
N ASN A 27 9.72 1.51 8.25
CA ASN A 27 9.14 2.07 9.48
C ASN A 27 7.63 1.85 9.72
N GLY A 28 6.91 1.09 8.93
CA GLY A 28 5.47 0.88 9.18
C GLY A 28 4.60 2.13 8.94
N GLU A 29 5.11 3.14 8.26
CA GLU A 29 4.46 4.43 7.97
C GLU A 29 3.84 4.49 6.57
N LEU A 30 3.44 3.33 6.02
CA LEU A 30 2.86 3.25 4.67
C LEU A 30 1.64 4.16 4.47
N GLU A 31 0.86 4.44 5.53
CA GLU A 31 -0.27 5.37 5.47
C GLU A 31 0.20 6.82 5.25
N ASP A 32 1.25 7.25 5.94
CA ASP A 32 1.85 8.57 5.78
C ASP A 32 2.51 8.73 4.40
N ASP A 33 3.13 7.67 3.89
CA ASP A 33 3.74 7.68 2.56
C ASP A 33 2.69 7.75 1.45
N ILE A 34 1.54 7.10 1.61
CA ILE A 34 0.39 7.26 0.70
C ILE A 34 -0.12 8.70 0.70
N GLU A 35 -0.21 9.35 1.87
CA GLU A 35 -0.62 10.76 1.95
C GLU A 35 0.38 11.68 1.23
N LYS A 36 1.70 11.43 1.41
CA LYS A 36 2.75 12.18 0.70
C LYS A 36 2.66 11.97 -0.81
N LEU A 37 2.48 10.72 -1.28
CA LEU A 37 2.30 10.41 -2.69
C LEU A 37 1.08 11.13 -3.29
N ALA A 38 -0.04 11.20 -2.57
CA ALA A 38 -1.23 11.93 -3.01
C ALA A 38 -0.98 13.43 -3.13
N ARG A 39 -0.20 14.02 -2.22
CA ARG A 39 0.21 15.44 -2.29
C ARG A 39 1.15 15.70 -3.48
N LEU A 40 2.07 14.79 -3.76
CA LEU A 40 2.98 14.88 -4.91
C LEU A 40 2.21 14.75 -6.23
N GLU A 41 1.19 13.88 -6.28
CA GLU A 41 0.30 13.75 -7.43
C GLU A 41 -0.45 15.05 -7.73
N ASP A 42 -1.07 15.67 -6.70
CA ASP A 42 -1.78 16.94 -6.82
C ASP A 42 -0.85 18.06 -7.30
N THR A 43 0.38 18.13 -6.76
CA THR A 43 1.38 19.11 -7.17
C THR A 43 1.83 18.91 -8.61
N ASN A 44 2.14 17.69 -9.00
CA ASN A 44 2.49 17.34 -10.37
C ASN A 44 1.35 17.66 -11.36
N GLY A 45 0.10 17.38 -10.95
CA GLY A 45 -1.10 17.72 -11.71
C GLY A 45 -1.23 19.24 -11.96
N LYS A 46 -0.99 20.06 -10.92
CA LYS A 46 -1.01 21.52 -11.04
C LYS A 46 0.10 22.05 -11.97
N ILE A 47 1.31 21.50 -11.85
CA ILE A 47 2.42 21.86 -12.76
C ILE A 47 2.04 21.51 -14.20
N ARG A 48 1.48 20.33 -14.43
CA ARG A 48 1.04 19.89 -15.77
C ARG A 48 -0.02 20.82 -16.36
N LEU A 49 -0.99 21.27 -15.57
CA LEU A 49 -1.99 22.24 -16.01
C LEU A 49 -1.35 23.56 -16.41
N CYS A 50 -0.41 24.10 -15.61
CA CYS A 50 0.34 25.31 -15.96
C CYS A 50 1.14 25.17 -17.26
N LEU A 51 1.77 24.00 -17.49
CA LEU A 51 2.50 23.71 -18.71
C LEU A 51 1.56 23.69 -19.93
N MET A 52 0.40 23.05 -19.82
CA MET A 52 -0.62 22.99 -20.88
C MET A 52 -1.14 24.39 -21.23
N ASP A 53 -1.43 25.23 -20.25
CA ASP A 53 -1.89 26.61 -20.48
C ASP A 53 -0.79 27.45 -21.14
N THR A 54 0.46 27.26 -20.73
CA THR A 54 1.62 27.92 -21.35
C THR A 54 1.79 27.46 -22.80
N GLN A 55 1.71 26.17 -23.07
CA GLN A 55 1.80 25.60 -24.42
C GLN A 55 0.70 26.16 -25.34
N ARG A 56 -0.52 26.28 -24.81
CA ARG A 56 -1.64 26.91 -25.55
C ARG A 56 -1.35 28.35 -25.86
N SER A 57 -0.79 29.11 -24.93
CA SER A 57 -0.44 30.53 -25.10
C SER A 57 0.67 30.71 -26.13
N ILE A 58 1.72 29.90 -26.12
CA ILE A 58 2.80 29.93 -27.11
C ILE A 58 2.26 29.56 -28.49
N SER A 59 1.43 28.55 -28.61
CA SER A 59 0.78 28.14 -29.84
C SER A 59 -0.07 29.26 -30.47
N PHE A 60 -0.75 30.06 -29.61
CA PHE A 60 -1.50 31.23 -30.04
C PHE A 60 -0.54 32.31 -30.59
N ILE A 61 0.53 32.66 -29.87
CA ILE A 61 1.52 33.65 -30.28
C ILE A 61 2.18 33.26 -31.59
N GLN A 62 2.52 32.01 -31.81
CA GLN A 62 3.13 31.51 -33.06
C GLN A 62 2.29 31.84 -34.30
N ARG A 63 0.96 31.87 -34.19
CA ARG A 63 0.07 32.21 -35.32
C ARG A 63 0.24 33.65 -35.78
N TYR A 64 0.60 34.59 -34.86
CA TYR A 64 0.77 36.00 -35.17
C TYR A 64 2.21 36.37 -35.55
N VAL A 65 3.19 35.55 -35.20
CA VAL A 65 4.63 35.85 -35.41
C VAL A 65 5.19 35.21 -36.69
N ARG A 66 4.33 34.87 -37.66
CA ARG A 66 4.72 34.16 -38.87
C ARG A 66 5.81 34.83 -39.71
N THR A 67 5.94 36.17 -39.68
CA THR A 67 6.82 36.97 -40.51
C THR A 67 8.21 37.23 -39.90
N ASP A 68 8.35 37.13 -38.57
CA ASP A 68 9.60 37.39 -37.86
C ASP A 68 10.34 36.07 -37.53
N LYS A 69 11.45 35.85 -38.26
CA LYS A 69 12.27 34.63 -38.15
C LYS A 69 12.87 34.43 -36.75
N VAL A 70 13.27 35.53 -36.06
CA VAL A 70 13.90 35.46 -34.74
C VAL A 70 12.88 35.04 -33.71
N ARG A 71 11.73 35.70 -33.63
CA ARG A 71 10.66 35.35 -32.68
C ARG A 71 10.09 33.96 -32.90
N ARG A 72 10.02 33.52 -34.16
CA ARG A 72 9.58 32.17 -34.50
C ARG A 72 10.54 31.10 -33.99
N ARG A 73 11.85 31.38 -34.01
CA ARG A 73 12.87 30.48 -33.49
C ARG A 73 12.76 30.37 -31.95
N THR A 74 12.65 31.51 -31.24
CA THR A 74 12.47 31.54 -29.80
C THR A 74 11.18 30.81 -29.38
N CYS A 75 10.06 31.00 -30.09
CA CYS A 75 8.83 30.24 -29.77
C CYS A 75 9.00 28.72 -29.96
N ALA A 76 9.78 28.29 -30.96
CA ALA A 76 10.04 26.87 -31.19
C ALA A 76 10.95 26.26 -30.08
N GLU A 77 11.95 27.02 -29.65
CA GLU A 77 12.81 26.63 -28.50
C GLU A 77 11.98 26.46 -27.20
N VAL A 78 11.13 27.45 -26.86
CA VAL A 78 10.25 27.41 -25.72
C VAL A 78 9.25 26.23 -25.82
N GLN A 79 8.75 25.95 -27.03
CA GLN A 79 7.85 24.82 -27.24
C GLN A 79 8.54 23.48 -27.02
N HIS A 80 9.79 23.33 -27.42
CA HIS A 80 10.60 22.15 -27.21
C HIS A 80 10.84 21.91 -25.69
N ASP A 81 11.16 22.99 -24.96
CA ASP A 81 11.34 22.92 -23.49
C ASP A 81 10.03 22.51 -22.80
N LEU A 82 8.89 23.07 -23.23
CA LEU A 82 7.58 22.68 -22.71
C LEU A 82 7.26 21.19 -22.96
N ASP A 83 7.56 20.69 -24.14
CA ASP A 83 7.34 19.27 -24.49
C ASP A 83 8.21 18.35 -23.63
N THR A 84 9.45 18.79 -23.32
CA THR A 84 10.35 18.05 -22.42
C THR A 84 9.81 18.02 -20.98
N LEU A 85 9.40 19.17 -20.44
CA LEU A 85 8.81 19.25 -19.09
C LEU A 85 7.50 18.47 -19.02
N MET A 86 6.67 18.49 -20.06
CA MET A 86 5.44 17.70 -20.12
C MET A 86 5.72 16.20 -20.09
N SER A 87 6.74 15.75 -20.79
CA SER A 87 7.19 14.35 -20.73
C SER A 87 7.66 13.96 -19.34
N HIS A 88 8.37 14.86 -18.66
CA HIS A 88 8.82 14.66 -17.28
C HIS A 88 7.63 14.57 -16.30
N THR A 89 6.61 15.45 -16.41
CA THR A 89 5.40 15.33 -15.57
C THR A 89 4.68 13.99 -15.77
N THR A 90 4.68 13.46 -16.99
CA THR A 90 4.08 12.15 -17.29
C THR A 90 4.87 11.02 -16.62
N PHE A 91 6.20 11.05 -16.71
CA PHE A 91 7.06 10.09 -16.03
C PHE A 91 6.84 10.10 -14.49
N LEU A 92 6.76 11.29 -13.88
CA LEU A 92 6.49 11.41 -12.44
C LEU A 92 5.12 10.87 -12.07
N PHE A 93 4.11 11.15 -12.86
CA PHE A 93 2.76 10.62 -12.67
C PHE A 93 2.75 9.08 -12.68
N ASP A 94 3.41 8.47 -13.65
CA ASP A 94 3.50 7.02 -13.76
C ASP A 94 4.27 6.41 -12.57
N LYS A 95 5.35 7.07 -12.13
CA LYS A 95 6.13 6.65 -10.96
C LYS A 95 5.34 6.78 -9.66
N ILE A 96 4.57 7.86 -9.49
CA ILE A 96 3.66 8.03 -8.33
C ILE A 96 2.63 6.92 -8.29
N ASN A 97 1.97 6.62 -9.40
CA ASN A 97 0.98 5.55 -9.47
C ASN A 97 1.61 4.18 -9.14
N PHE A 98 2.79 3.89 -9.68
CA PHE A 98 3.51 2.66 -9.36
C PHE A 98 3.80 2.53 -7.86
N LEU A 99 4.27 3.59 -7.20
CA LEU A 99 4.56 3.59 -5.77
C LEU A 99 3.27 3.47 -4.93
N MET A 100 2.18 4.10 -5.38
CA MET A 100 0.86 3.98 -4.75
C MET A 100 0.34 2.53 -4.80
N ASP A 101 0.44 1.89 -5.95
CA ASP A 101 0.06 0.48 -6.13
C ASP A 101 0.95 -0.45 -5.29
N ALA A 102 2.25 -0.17 -5.22
CA ALA A 102 3.19 -0.93 -4.39
C ALA A 102 2.85 -0.79 -2.90
N ALA A 103 2.62 0.42 -2.41
CA ALA A 103 2.23 0.68 -1.01
C ALA A 103 0.93 -0.06 -0.64
N GLN A 104 -0.09 0.00 -1.50
CA GLN A 104 -1.33 -0.76 -1.32
C GLN A 104 -1.08 -2.28 -1.31
N GLY A 105 -0.18 -2.76 -2.17
CA GLY A 105 0.26 -4.15 -2.19
C GLY A 105 0.88 -4.60 -0.87
N PHE A 106 1.76 -3.81 -0.27
CA PHE A 106 2.37 -4.08 1.03
C PHE A 106 1.33 -4.07 2.17
N ILE A 107 0.42 -3.10 2.19
CA ILE A 107 -0.68 -3.08 3.17
C ILE A 107 -1.53 -4.35 3.07
N ASN A 108 -1.87 -4.80 1.87
CA ASN A 108 -2.62 -6.04 1.66
C ASN A 108 -1.85 -7.27 2.17
N ILE A 109 -0.53 -7.32 1.97
CA ILE A 109 0.32 -8.40 2.50
C ILE A 109 0.31 -8.40 4.02
N GLN A 110 0.49 -7.25 4.66
CA GLN A 110 0.45 -7.10 6.12
C GLN A 110 -0.92 -7.50 6.69
N GLN A 111 -2.02 -7.03 6.10
CA GLN A 111 -3.37 -7.41 6.50
C GLN A 111 -3.59 -8.93 6.39
N ASN A 112 -3.15 -9.55 5.29
CA ASN A 112 -3.24 -10.99 5.12
C ASN A 112 -2.43 -11.76 6.18
N GLN A 113 -1.26 -11.26 6.58
CA GLN A 113 -0.47 -11.85 7.67
C GLN A 113 -1.20 -11.77 9.01
N ILE A 114 -1.80 -10.61 9.33
CA ILE A 114 -2.59 -10.42 10.54
C ILE A 114 -3.79 -11.37 10.56
N ILE A 115 -4.57 -11.43 9.47
CA ILE A 115 -5.72 -12.32 9.33
C ILE A 115 -5.29 -13.79 9.50
N LYS A 116 -4.15 -14.17 8.92
CA LYS A 116 -3.58 -15.51 9.03
C LYS A 116 -3.27 -15.87 10.50
N ILE A 117 -2.62 -14.96 11.24
CA ILE A 117 -2.29 -15.17 12.66
C ILE A 117 -3.57 -15.36 13.49
N PHE A 118 -4.57 -14.48 13.33
CA PHE A 118 -5.85 -14.58 14.03
C PHE A 118 -6.62 -15.86 13.67
N SER A 119 -6.63 -16.23 12.39
CA SER A 119 -7.30 -17.44 11.92
C SER A 119 -6.66 -18.69 12.50
N ILE A 120 -5.34 -18.77 12.54
CA ILE A 120 -4.61 -19.89 13.15
C ILE A 120 -4.91 -19.95 14.65
N ALA A 121 -4.85 -18.82 15.36
CA ALA A 121 -5.17 -18.76 16.77
C ALA A 121 -6.61 -19.26 17.04
N ALA A 122 -7.59 -18.76 16.27
CA ALA A 122 -8.99 -19.19 16.41
C ALA A 122 -9.14 -20.71 16.23
N VAL A 123 -8.56 -21.29 15.16
CA VAL A 123 -8.66 -22.72 14.86
C VAL A 123 -7.95 -23.59 15.91
N VAL A 124 -6.89 -23.09 16.54
CA VAL A 124 -6.19 -23.80 17.63
C VAL A 124 -6.97 -23.74 18.95
N PHE A 125 -7.59 -22.59 19.27
CA PHE A 125 -8.28 -22.41 20.57
C PHE A 125 -9.75 -22.86 20.57
N LEU A 126 -10.43 -22.86 19.42
CA LEU A 126 -11.85 -23.19 19.32
C LEU A 126 -12.17 -24.62 19.80
N PRO A 127 -11.47 -25.71 19.38
CA PRO A 127 -11.77 -27.05 19.84
C PRO A 127 -11.55 -27.24 21.34
N PRO A 128 -10.45 -26.81 21.97
CA PRO A 128 -10.30 -26.87 23.42
C PRO A 128 -11.40 -26.12 24.18
N THR A 129 -11.75 -24.93 23.70
CA THR A 129 -12.80 -24.10 24.33
C THR A 129 -14.17 -24.79 24.22
N MET A 130 -14.48 -25.44 23.09
CA MET A 130 -15.70 -26.22 22.92
C MET A 130 -15.77 -27.37 23.94
N ILE A 131 -14.67 -28.11 24.13
CA ILE A 131 -14.59 -29.19 25.13
C ILE A 131 -14.79 -28.64 26.52
N ALA A 132 -14.09 -27.56 26.88
CA ALA A 132 -14.22 -26.91 28.17
C ALA A 132 -15.66 -26.41 28.43
N SER A 133 -16.32 -25.89 27.41
CA SER A 133 -17.72 -25.42 27.50
C SER A 133 -18.68 -26.56 27.71
N ILE A 134 -18.50 -27.73 27.07
CA ILE A 134 -19.34 -28.90 27.22
C ILE A 134 -19.25 -29.41 28.68
N TYR A 135 -18.03 -29.57 29.22
CA TYR A 135 -17.82 -30.01 30.59
C TYR A 135 -18.14 -28.94 31.66
N GLY A 136 -18.26 -27.67 31.24
CA GLY A 136 -18.70 -26.56 32.11
C GLY A 136 -20.23 -26.38 32.15
N MET A 137 -21.00 -27.20 31.45
CA MET A 137 -22.48 -27.13 31.45
C MET A 137 -23.02 -27.76 32.73
N ASN A 138 -24.07 -27.18 33.33
CA ASN A 138 -24.73 -27.68 34.56
C ASN A 138 -25.83 -28.70 34.21
N PHE A 139 -25.47 -29.83 33.59
CA PHE A 139 -26.41 -30.94 33.39
C PHE A 139 -26.40 -31.87 34.64
N GLU A 140 -27.57 -32.36 35.03
CA GLU A 140 -27.70 -33.27 36.18
C GLU A 140 -27.12 -34.65 35.93
N ILE A 141 -27.04 -35.09 34.68
CA ILE A 141 -26.52 -36.42 34.31
C ILE A 141 -25.39 -36.22 33.26
N MET A 142 -24.16 -36.27 33.73
CA MET A 142 -22.93 -36.35 32.92
C MET A 142 -22.08 -37.55 33.40
N PRO A 143 -22.17 -38.72 32.72
CA PRO A 143 -21.48 -39.95 33.15
C PRO A 143 -19.97 -39.77 33.31
N GLU A 144 -19.36 -38.90 32.54
CA GLU A 144 -17.92 -38.65 32.52
C GLU A 144 -17.44 -37.90 33.77
N LEU A 145 -18.29 -37.13 34.43
CA LEU A 145 -17.96 -36.40 35.67
C LEU A 145 -17.88 -37.32 36.90
N ASP A 146 -18.61 -38.44 36.89
CA ASP A 146 -18.59 -39.45 37.97
C ASP A 146 -17.40 -40.40 37.89
N MET A 147 -16.62 -40.35 36.76
CA MET A 147 -15.43 -41.16 36.60
C MET A 147 -14.24 -40.57 37.33
N ALA A 148 -13.48 -41.38 38.10
CA ALA A 148 -12.26 -40.94 38.77
C ALA A 148 -11.21 -40.33 37.84
N TYR A 149 -11.23 -40.66 36.56
CA TYR A 149 -10.33 -40.17 35.49
C TYR A 149 -11.01 -39.14 34.58
N GLY A 150 -12.21 -38.67 34.85
CA GLY A 150 -12.96 -37.75 33.99
C GLY A 150 -12.23 -36.42 33.78
N TYR A 151 -11.74 -35.80 34.86
CA TYR A 151 -11.01 -34.55 34.78
C TYR A 151 -9.67 -34.64 34.01
N PRO A 152 -8.74 -35.58 34.30
CA PRO A 152 -7.51 -35.70 33.51
C PRO A 152 -7.79 -36.09 32.04
N MET A 153 -8.84 -36.85 31.76
CA MET A 153 -9.25 -37.18 30.40
C MET A 153 -9.71 -35.92 29.65
N ALA A 154 -10.51 -35.07 30.24
CA ALA A 154 -10.96 -33.81 29.64
C ALA A 154 -9.78 -32.89 29.32
N ILE A 155 -8.79 -32.76 30.22
CA ILE A 155 -7.57 -31.97 29.97
C ILE A 155 -6.77 -32.56 28.82
N CYS A 156 -6.58 -33.88 28.75
CA CYS A 156 -5.88 -34.52 27.65
C CYS A 156 -6.59 -34.29 26.32
N LEU A 157 -7.92 -34.38 26.28
CA LEU A 157 -8.72 -34.09 25.10
C LEU A 157 -8.56 -32.62 24.62
N MET A 158 -8.59 -31.68 25.57
CA MET A 158 -8.36 -30.25 25.25
C MET A 158 -6.97 -30.04 24.63
N LEU A 159 -5.92 -30.59 25.23
CA LEU A 159 -4.56 -30.46 24.75
C LEU A 159 -4.40 -31.11 23.36
N LEU A 160 -4.90 -32.33 23.16
CA LEU A 160 -4.84 -33.02 21.87
C LEU A 160 -5.61 -32.27 20.77
N SER A 161 -6.79 -31.73 21.10
CA SER A 161 -7.63 -30.99 20.18
C SER A 161 -6.97 -29.69 19.71
N GLY A 162 -6.21 -29.02 20.59
CA GLY A 162 -5.44 -27.81 20.22
C GLY A 162 -4.12 -28.13 19.50
N MET A 163 -3.43 -29.22 19.92
CA MET A 163 -2.16 -29.61 19.26
C MET A 163 -2.36 -30.11 17.82
N THR A 164 -3.48 -30.75 17.51
CA THR A 164 -3.76 -31.30 16.16
C THR A 164 -3.75 -30.22 15.08
N PRO A 165 -4.54 -29.13 15.17
CA PRO A 165 -4.50 -28.07 14.17
C PRO A 165 -3.17 -27.31 14.16
N TYR A 166 -2.54 -27.10 15.33
CA TYR A 166 -1.22 -26.48 15.41
C TYR A 166 -0.17 -27.26 14.59
N TRP A 167 -0.11 -28.58 14.79
CA TRP A 167 0.82 -29.46 14.07
C TRP A 167 0.52 -29.50 12.57
N PHE A 168 -0.76 -29.47 12.18
CA PHE A 168 -1.19 -29.42 10.79
C PHE A 168 -0.71 -28.13 10.10
N PHE A 169 -0.89 -26.95 10.73
CA PHE A 169 -0.44 -25.67 10.18
C PHE A 169 1.08 -25.57 10.12
N LYS A 170 1.78 -26.07 11.14
CA LYS A 170 3.24 -26.10 11.16
C LYS A 170 3.79 -27.00 10.04
N ARG A 171 3.17 -28.15 9.80
CA ARG A 171 3.59 -29.05 8.69
C ARG A 171 3.34 -28.45 7.32
N LYS A 172 2.34 -27.61 7.16
CA LYS A 172 2.02 -26.89 5.92
C LYS A 172 2.87 -25.63 5.70
N GLY A 173 3.73 -25.24 6.64
CA GLY A 173 4.56 -24.04 6.54
C GLY A 173 3.75 -22.74 6.66
N TRP A 174 2.60 -22.79 7.35
CA TRP A 174 1.77 -21.63 7.61
C TRP A 174 2.14 -20.91 8.93
N LEU A 175 2.96 -21.56 9.73
CA LEU A 175 3.57 -21.05 10.98
C LEU A 175 5.07 -20.92 10.77
#